data_3a1a142930d8e1216c59ed9535edec83
#
_entry.id   3a1a142930d8e1216c59ed9535edec83
#
_cell.length_a   1.000
_cell.length_b   1.000
_cell.length_c   1.000
_cell.angle_alpha   90.00
_cell.angle_beta   90.00
_cell.angle_gamma   90.00
#
_symmetry.space_group_name_H-M   'P 1'
#
loop_
_entity.id
_entity.type
_entity.pdbx_description
1 polymer ?
#
loop_
_entity_poly.entity_id
_entity_poly.type
_entity_poly.pdbx_seq_one_letter_code
_entity_poly.pdbx_strand_id
1 'polypeptide(L)'
;MNRNGFFKTKSFRYGSTATAFTAAFIAVVAIFNIIFTALANRYMWYLDMTREEIFTLCDATKEILADVDEEINIYFASEPDVLMQGDNSIYTQFVYNTALQLEAEFDNIHVTCKDIVKNRSFFERFRTNTATEIYTTSVIVESGTEVLVYGLQSFFVTDGDD
;
A
#
# COMPACT_ATOMS: atom_id res chain seq x y z
N MET A 1 37.57 52.56 0.79
CA MET A 1 37.60 51.25 1.47
C MET A 1 37.28 50.17 0.42
N ASN A 2 38.29 49.39 0.00
CA ASN A 2 38.21 48.57 -1.20
C ASN A 2 37.58 47.20 -0.86
N ARG A 3 36.28 47.04 -1.10
CA ARG A 3 35.51 45.79 -0.81
C ARG A 3 35.85 44.62 -1.74
N ASN A 4 36.63 44.84 -2.79
CA ASN A 4 36.90 43.81 -3.83
C ASN A 4 38.09 42.89 -3.54
N GLY A 5 38.81 43.09 -2.42
CA GLY A 5 39.98 42.27 -2.05
C GLY A 5 39.62 40.96 -1.34
N PHE A 6 38.45 40.88 -0.70
CA PHE A 6 38.08 39.76 0.15
C PHE A 6 37.76 38.48 -0.68
N PHE A 7 37.20 38.64 -1.86
CA PHE A 7 36.81 37.55 -2.76
C PHE A 7 37.97 36.89 -3.53
N LYS A 8 39.18 37.50 -3.48
CA LYS A 8 40.37 37.01 -4.19
C LYS A 8 41.33 36.17 -3.33
N THR A 9 41.06 35.97 -2.06
CA THR A 9 41.89 35.13 -1.16
C THR A 9 41.73 33.65 -1.49
N LYS A 10 42.86 32.91 -1.56
CA LYS A 10 42.86 31.47 -1.83
C LYS A 10 41.92 30.70 -0.87
N SER A 11 41.88 31.09 0.41
CA SER A 11 40.99 30.50 1.42
C SER A 11 39.51 30.69 1.11
N PHE A 12 39.11 31.87 0.58
CA PHE A 12 37.70 32.10 0.20
C PHE A 12 37.30 31.25 -1.01
N ARG A 13 38.17 31.10 -2.00
CA ARG A 13 37.91 30.25 -3.17
C ARG A 13 37.77 28.78 -2.79
N TYR A 14 38.65 28.25 -1.94
CA TYR A 14 38.54 26.85 -1.47
C TYR A 14 37.32 26.65 -0.55
N GLY A 15 37.05 27.59 0.36
CA GLY A 15 35.89 27.54 1.24
C GLY A 15 34.56 27.58 0.47
N SER A 16 34.43 28.52 -0.48
CA SER A 16 33.20 28.64 -1.28
C SER A 16 32.99 27.41 -2.20
N THR A 17 34.06 26.86 -2.75
CA THR A 17 33.97 25.63 -3.57
C THR A 17 33.55 24.45 -2.71
N ALA A 18 34.14 24.26 -1.53
CA ALA A 18 33.72 23.21 -0.59
C ALA A 18 32.25 23.33 -0.17
N THR A 19 31.83 24.55 0.16
CA THR A 19 30.41 24.82 0.51
C THR A 19 29.46 24.52 -0.66
N ALA A 20 29.86 24.90 -1.89
CA ALA A 20 29.06 24.61 -3.09
C ALA A 20 28.93 23.10 -3.34
N PHE A 21 30.02 22.34 -3.19
CA PHE A 21 29.98 20.88 -3.31
C PHE A 21 29.11 20.23 -2.22
N THR A 22 29.21 20.70 -0.97
CA THR A 22 28.38 20.20 0.13
C THR A 22 26.91 20.49 -0.12
N ALA A 23 26.58 21.71 -0.57
CA ALA A 23 25.20 22.07 -0.90
C ALA A 23 24.66 21.22 -2.05
N ALA A 24 25.45 21.02 -3.11
CA ALA A 24 25.09 20.15 -4.21
C ALA A 24 24.86 18.70 -3.78
N PHE A 25 25.73 18.17 -2.93
CA PHE A 25 25.57 16.82 -2.39
C PHE A 25 24.27 16.67 -1.57
N ILE A 26 23.98 17.61 -0.68
CA ILE A 26 22.74 17.63 0.10
C ILE A 26 21.51 17.68 -0.83
N ALA A 27 21.55 18.52 -1.88
CA ALA A 27 20.47 18.60 -2.85
C ALA A 27 20.25 17.25 -3.59
N VAL A 28 21.32 16.57 -4.00
CA VAL A 28 21.24 15.27 -4.65
C VAL A 28 20.61 14.22 -3.70
N VAL A 29 21.05 14.19 -2.44
CA VAL A 29 20.50 13.26 -1.44
C VAL A 29 19.01 13.55 -1.19
N ALA A 30 18.62 14.82 -1.11
CA ALA A 30 17.21 15.19 -0.92
C ALA A 30 16.35 14.75 -2.12
N ILE A 31 16.80 15.00 -3.34
CA ILE A 31 16.11 14.58 -4.57
C ILE A 31 16.01 13.05 -4.62
N PHE A 32 17.08 12.34 -4.32
CA PHE A 32 17.08 10.88 -4.29
C PHE A 32 16.07 10.34 -3.27
N ASN A 33 16.02 10.94 -2.09
CA ASN A 33 15.06 10.54 -1.05
C ASN A 33 13.61 10.76 -1.49
N ILE A 34 13.29 11.90 -2.11
CA ILE A 34 11.96 12.19 -2.65
C ILE A 34 11.56 11.18 -3.72
N ILE A 35 12.47 10.90 -4.67
CA ILE A 35 12.22 9.94 -5.75
C ILE A 35 12.02 8.54 -5.17
N PHE A 36 12.89 8.12 -4.24
CA PHE A 36 12.80 6.81 -3.63
C PHE A 36 11.49 6.63 -2.85
N THR A 37 11.09 7.65 -2.06
CA THR A 37 9.82 7.62 -1.34
C THR A 37 8.63 7.55 -2.30
N ALA A 38 8.66 8.32 -3.38
CA ALA A 38 7.59 8.29 -4.38
C ALA A 38 7.50 6.92 -5.10
N LEU A 39 8.66 6.30 -5.42
CA LEU A 39 8.69 4.96 -6.01
C LEU A 39 8.21 3.90 -5.01
N ALA A 40 8.69 3.94 -3.78
CA ALA A 40 8.30 3.00 -2.74
C ALA A 40 6.78 3.01 -2.51
N ASN A 41 6.17 4.20 -2.48
CA ASN A 41 4.72 4.33 -2.34
C ASN A 41 3.95 3.87 -3.59
N ARG A 42 4.52 4.04 -4.78
CA ARG A 42 3.86 3.67 -6.04
C ARG A 42 3.94 2.16 -6.31
N TYR A 43 5.07 1.54 -6.00
CA TYR A 43 5.33 0.12 -6.27
C TYR A 43 5.19 -0.75 -5.03
N MET A 44 4.72 -0.16 -3.92
CA MET A 44 4.49 -0.86 -2.64
C MET A 44 5.65 -1.80 -2.25
N TRP A 45 6.86 -1.27 -2.34
CA TRP A 45 8.05 -2.00 -1.90
C TRP A 45 8.06 -2.12 -0.37
N TYR A 46 7.20 -2.96 0.15
CA TYR A 46 7.24 -3.37 1.54
C TYR A 46 8.21 -4.53 1.68
N LEU A 47 9.31 -4.29 2.35
CA LEU A 47 10.19 -5.35 2.80
C LEU A 47 9.62 -5.86 4.12
N ASP A 48 9.10 -7.09 4.12
CA ASP A 48 8.66 -7.73 5.36
C ASP A 48 9.89 -8.03 6.23
N MET A 49 10.04 -7.24 7.30
CA MET A 49 11.12 -7.39 8.27
C MET A 49 10.66 -8.14 9.53
N THR A 50 9.47 -8.72 9.52
CA THR A 50 8.98 -9.52 10.65
C THR A 50 9.71 -10.86 10.69
N ARG A 51 9.94 -11.36 11.90
CA ARG A 51 10.65 -12.64 12.11
C ARG A 51 9.88 -13.84 11.56
N GLU A 52 8.58 -13.68 11.38
CA GLU A 52 7.63 -14.74 11.02
C GLU A 52 7.11 -14.58 9.59
N GLU A 53 7.63 -13.58 8.85
CA GLU A 53 7.20 -13.29 7.47
C GLU A 53 5.66 -13.23 7.33
N ILE A 54 5.00 -12.68 8.37
CA ILE A 54 3.54 -12.68 8.51
C ILE A 54 2.81 -11.91 7.40
N PHE A 55 3.55 -11.10 6.65
CA PHE A 55 3.05 -10.38 5.48
C PHE A 55 3.44 -11.05 4.16
N THR A 56 3.95 -12.28 4.18
CA THR A 56 4.33 -13.02 2.98
C THR A 56 3.33 -14.14 2.71
N LEU A 57 2.94 -14.33 1.46
CA LEU A 57 2.04 -15.41 1.08
C LEU A 57 2.75 -16.77 1.29
N CYS A 58 2.11 -17.67 2.01
CA CYS A 58 2.65 -19.01 2.19
C CYS A 58 2.60 -19.84 0.90
N ASP A 59 3.50 -20.81 0.77
CA ASP A 59 3.60 -21.64 -0.43
C ASP A 59 2.29 -22.40 -0.73
N ALA A 60 1.56 -22.81 0.30
CA ALA A 60 0.25 -23.46 0.13
C ALA A 60 -0.78 -22.54 -0.53
N THR A 61 -0.80 -21.24 -0.20
CA THR A 61 -1.67 -20.26 -0.85
C THR A 61 -1.30 -20.09 -2.31
N LYS A 62 0.00 -20.03 -2.61
CA LYS A 62 0.50 -19.90 -3.99
C LYS A 62 0.15 -21.13 -4.83
N GLU A 63 0.29 -22.33 -4.27
CA GLU A 63 -0.06 -23.58 -4.95
C GLU A 63 -1.56 -23.67 -5.28
N ILE A 64 -2.43 -23.31 -4.33
CA ILE A 64 -3.88 -23.31 -4.53
C ILE A 64 -4.29 -22.29 -5.60
N LEU A 65 -3.73 -21.08 -5.56
CA LEU A 65 -4.12 -20.01 -6.47
C LEU A 65 -3.49 -20.17 -7.87
N ALA A 66 -2.40 -20.90 -8.00
CA ALA A 66 -1.78 -21.17 -9.30
C ALA A 66 -2.68 -22.00 -10.24
N ASP A 67 -3.62 -22.77 -9.68
CA ASP A 67 -4.59 -23.58 -10.43
C ASP A 67 -5.88 -22.81 -10.76
N VAL A 68 -5.98 -21.52 -10.35
CA VAL A 68 -7.18 -20.70 -10.59
C VAL A 68 -6.97 -19.84 -11.83
N ASP A 69 -7.66 -20.15 -12.91
CA ASP A 69 -7.62 -19.41 -14.18
C ASP A 69 -8.66 -18.27 -14.24
N GLU A 70 -9.61 -18.22 -13.30
CA GLU A 70 -10.67 -17.22 -13.28
C GLU A 70 -10.16 -15.86 -12.80
N GLU A 71 -10.71 -14.79 -13.36
CA GLU A 71 -10.45 -13.43 -12.93
C GLU A 71 -11.10 -13.16 -11.57
N ILE A 72 -10.32 -12.75 -10.59
CA ILE A 72 -10.77 -12.44 -9.24
C ILE A 72 -10.61 -10.95 -8.98
N ASN A 73 -11.73 -10.30 -8.66
CA ASN A 73 -11.76 -8.89 -8.29
C ASN A 73 -12.04 -8.73 -6.79
N ILE A 74 -11.11 -8.09 -6.08
CA ILE A 74 -11.22 -7.81 -4.64
C ILE A 74 -11.53 -6.33 -4.46
N TYR A 75 -12.68 -6.01 -3.89
CA TYR A 75 -13.09 -4.63 -3.64
C TYR A 75 -13.10 -4.33 -2.15
N PHE A 76 -12.39 -3.29 -1.77
CA PHE A 76 -12.46 -2.71 -0.44
C PHE A 76 -13.45 -1.53 -0.44
N ALA A 77 -14.37 -1.52 0.51
CA ALA A 77 -15.42 -0.50 0.63
C ALA A 77 -14.93 0.83 1.25
N SER A 78 -13.64 1.03 1.33
CA SER A 78 -12.95 2.22 1.85
C SER A 78 -11.79 2.66 0.98
N GLU A 79 -11.34 3.89 1.14
CA GLU A 79 -10.10 4.38 0.50
C GLU A 79 -8.86 3.79 1.20
N PRO A 80 -7.72 3.65 0.50
CA PRO A 80 -6.49 3.09 1.05
C PRO A 80 -6.02 3.78 2.33
N ASP A 81 -6.11 5.11 2.36
CA ASP A 81 -5.68 5.91 3.53
C ASP A 81 -6.49 5.56 4.80
N VAL A 82 -7.78 5.27 4.63
CA VAL A 82 -8.66 4.88 5.74
C VAL A 82 -8.33 3.47 6.22
N LEU A 83 -8.01 2.56 5.29
CA LEU A 83 -7.62 1.19 5.61
C LEU A 83 -6.28 1.14 6.38
N MET A 84 -5.41 2.11 6.15
CA MET A 84 -4.07 2.16 6.74
C MET A 84 -3.99 2.95 8.05
N GLN A 85 -4.97 3.78 8.40
CA GLN A 85 -4.90 4.75 9.52
C GLN A 85 -5.98 4.59 10.59
N GLY A 86 -6.94 3.68 10.46
CA GLY A 86 -8.07 3.52 11.40
C GLY A 86 -7.69 2.91 12.76
N ASP A 87 -8.58 2.99 13.75
CA ASP A 87 -8.41 2.42 15.10
C ASP A 87 -8.23 0.89 15.10
N ASN A 88 -8.75 0.20 14.06
CA ASN A 88 -8.51 -1.22 13.77
C ASN A 88 -7.40 -1.42 12.73
N SER A 89 -6.48 -0.48 12.66
CA SER A 89 -5.49 -0.37 11.58
C SER A 89 -4.67 -1.63 11.32
N ILE A 90 -4.28 -2.36 12.38
CA ILE A 90 -3.46 -3.57 12.22
C ILE A 90 -4.21 -4.65 11.42
N TYR A 91 -5.45 -4.95 11.79
CA TYR A 91 -6.25 -5.98 11.12
C TYR A 91 -6.60 -5.59 9.68
N THR A 92 -6.98 -4.33 9.50
CA THR A 92 -7.32 -3.79 8.18
C THR A 92 -6.11 -3.74 7.26
N GLN A 93 -4.97 -3.29 7.77
CA GLN A 93 -3.69 -3.31 7.05
C GLN A 93 -3.28 -4.71 6.65
N PHE A 94 -3.47 -5.69 7.54
CA PHE A 94 -3.13 -7.08 7.27
C PHE A 94 -3.90 -7.60 6.04
N VAL A 95 -5.23 -7.49 6.07
CA VAL A 95 -6.08 -7.96 4.98
C VAL A 95 -5.80 -7.20 3.68
N TYR A 96 -5.61 -5.89 3.77
CA TYR A 96 -5.32 -5.07 2.59
C TYR A 96 -3.95 -5.39 1.99
N ASN A 97 -2.91 -5.49 2.81
CA ASN A 97 -1.56 -5.83 2.33
C ASN A 97 -1.52 -7.24 1.73
N THR A 98 -2.23 -8.20 2.32
CA THR A 98 -2.34 -9.56 1.75
C THR A 98 -3.03 -9.52 0.38
N ALA A 99 -4.10 -8.75 0.23
CA ALA A 99 -4.77 -8.60 -1.06
C ALA A 99 -3.83 -7.99 -2.13
N LEU A 100 -3.04 -6.98 -1.76
CA LEU A 100 -2.06 -6.37 -2.66
C LEU A 100 -0.91 -7.32 -3.05
N GLN A 101 -0.51 -8.21 -2.14
CA GLN A 101 0.48 -9.24 -2.47
C GLN A 101 -0.10 -10.27 -3.44
N LEU A 102 -1.37 -10.64 -3.27
CA LEU A 102 -2.07 -11.50 -4.23
C LEU A 102 -2.11 -10.87 -5.62
N GLU A 103 -2.47 -9.59 -5.72
CA GLU A 103 -2.45 -8.84 -6.98
C GLU A 103 -1.05 -8.75 -7.61
N ALA A 104 0.00 -8.63 -6.79
CA ALA A 104 1.38 -8.56 -7.27
C ALA A 104 1.94 -9.90 -7.76
N GLU A 105 1.46 -11.01 -7.20
CA GLU A 105 1.94 -12.37 -7.52
C GLU A 105 1.12 -13.01 -8.66
N PHE A 106 -0.18 -12.66 -8.80
CA PHE A 106 -1.11 -13.29 -9.73
C PHE A 106 -1.75 -12.26 -10.67
N ASP A 107 -1.53 -12.42 -11.95
CA ASP A 107 -2.03 -11.50 -12.99
C ASP A 107 -3.57 -11.49 -13.13
N ASN A 108 -4.24 -12.54 -12.64
CA ASN A 108 -5.70 -12.68 -12.67
C ASN A 108 -6.41 -12.14 -11.41
N ILE A 109 -5.67 -11.55 -10.47
CA ILE A 109 -6.23 -10.97 -9.25
C ILE A 109 -6.09 -9.45 -9.29
N HIS A 110 -7.20 -8.75 -9.07
CA HIS A 110 -7.25 -7.28 -9.11
C HIS A 110 -7.82 -6.72 -7.83
N VAL A 111 -7.13 -5.74 -7.24
CA VAL A 111 -7.54 -5.07 -6.00
C VAL A 111 -7.99 -3.65 -6.29
N THR A 112 -9.20 -3.30 -5.86
CA THR A 112 -9.76 -1.98 -6.05
C THR A 112 -10.33 -1.44 -4.74
N CYS A 113 -9.88 -0.25 -4.33
CA CYS A 113 -10.43 0.48 -3.20
C CYS A 113 -11.40 1.55 -3.68
N LYS A 114 -12.61 1.56 -3.11
CA LYS A 114 -13.63 2.58 -3.39
C LYS A 114 -14.37 2.94 -2.12
N ASP A 115 -14.49 4.23 -1.84
CA ASP A 115 -15.32 4.72 -0.75
C ASP A 115 -16.79 4.42 -1.02
N ILE A 116 -17.43 3.63 -0.15
CA ILE A 116 -18.83 3.24 -0.28
C ILE A 116 -19.79 4.44 -0.23
N VAL A 117 -19.42 5.52 0.47
CA VAL A 117 -20.26 6.73 0.56
C VAL A 117 -20.24 7.49 -0.76
N LYS A 118 -19.07 7.59 -1.37
CA LYS A 118 -18.88 8.29 -2.66
C LYS A 118 -19.33 7.46 -3.86
N ASN A 119 -19.27 6.12 -3.76
CA ASN A 119 -19.54 5.20 -4.89
C ASN A 119 -20.74 4.27 -4.61
N ARG A 120 -21.81 4.79 -4.03
CA ARG A 120 -22.96 4.01 -3.60
C ARG A 120 -23.56 3.13 -4.74
N SER A 121 -23.70 3.67 -5.94
CA SER A 121 -24.26 2.94 -7.10
C SER A 121 -23.41 1.74 -7.52
N PHE A 122 -22.08 1.81 -7.31
CA PHE A 122 -21.18 0.70 -7.58
C PHE A 122 -21.45 -0.46 -6.61
N PHE A 123 -21.67 -0.17 -5.32
CA PHE A 123 -21.90 -1.19 -4.30
C PHE A 123 -23.33 -1.73 -4.28
N GLU A 124 -24.30 -1.00 -4.82
CA GLU A 124 -25.70 -1.46 -4.92
C GLU A 124 -25.82 -2.76 -5.72
N ARG A 125 -24.99 -2.97 -6.75
CA ARG A 125 -24.99 -4.21 -7.54
C ARG A 125 -24.69 -5.46 -6.70
N PHE A 126 -23.88 -5.32 -5.70
CA PHE A 126 -23.50 -6.42 -4.80
C PHE A 126 -24.58 -6.68 -3.73
N ARG A 127 -25.32 -5.67 -3.32
CA ARG A 127 -26.44 -5.82 -2.39
C ARG A 127 -27.61 -6.63 -2.96
N THR A 128 -27.78 -6.56 -4.27
CA THR A 128 -28.88 -7.27 -4.94
C THR A 128 -28.65 -8.78 -4.93
N ASN A 129 -27.42 -9.23 -4.90
CA ASN A 129 -27.03 -10.63 -4.98
C ASN A 129 -26.68 -11.27 -3.63
N THR A 130 -26.53 -10.47 -2.58
CA THR A 130 -26.15 -10.95 -1.25
C THR A 130 -27.14 -10.45 -0.21
N ALA A 131 -27.48 -11.31 0.75
CA ALA A 131 -28.27 -10.91 1.93
C ALA A 131 -27.45 -10.12 2.96
N THR A 132 -26.14 -9.94 2.71
CA THR A 132 -25.21 -9.30 3.63
C THR A 132 -25.15 -7.80 3.37
N GLU A 133 -25.26 -7.03 4.44
CA GLU A 133 -25.05 -5.60 4.38
C GLU A 133 -23.57 -5.27 4.16
N ILE A 134 -23.31 -4.25 3.33
CA ILE A 134 -21.96 -3.80 3.02
C ILE A 134 -21.63 -2.58 3.87
N TYR A 135 -20.58 -2.68 4.65
CA TYR A 135 -20.04 -1.63 5.50
C TYR A 135 -18.71 -1.12 4.96
N THR A 136 -18.19 -0.04 5.52
CA THR A 136 -16.86 0.52 5.18
C THR A 136 -15.72 -0.46 5.43
N THR A 137 -15.92 -1.45 6.31
CA THR A 137 -14.96 -2.51 6.63
C THR A 137 -15.20 -3.80 5.83
N SER A 138 -16.12 -3.79 4.88
CA SER A 138 -16.40 -4.98 4.05
C SER A 138 -15.38 -5.15 2.95
N VAL A 139 -15.04 -6.41 2.70
CA VAL A 139 -14.25 -6.86 1.56
C VAL A 139 -15.15 -7.71 0.67
N ILE A 140 -15.21 -7.37 -0.60
CA ILE A 140 -16.04 -8.05 -1.59
C ILE A 140 -15.12 -8.77 -2.55
N VAL A 141 -15.34 -10.06 -2.74
CA VAL A 141 -14.61 -10.88 -3.69
C VAL A 141 -15.59 -11.31 -4.79
N GLU A 142 -15.28 -10.95 -6.02
CA GLU A 142 -16.07 -11.26 -7.21
C GLU A 142 -15.22 -12.17 -8.13
N SER A 143 -15.74 -13.34 -8.48
CA SER A 143 -15.15 -14.25 -9.47
C SER A 143 -16.24 -14.74 -10.41
N GLY A 144 -16.13 -14.40 -11.68
CA GLY A 144 -17.14 -14.72 -12.67
C GLY A 144 -18.53 -14.19 -12.30
N THR A 145 -19.45 -15.10 -11.95
CA THR A 145 -20.81 -14.76 -11.50
C THR A 145 -21.01 -14.81 -9.99
N GLU A 146 -20.00 -15.27 -9.26
CA GLU A 146 -20.06 -15.41 -7.82
C GLU A 146 -19.55 -14.14 -7.14
N VAL A 147 -20.28 -13.73 -6.09
CA VAL A 147 -19.92 -12.59 -5.25
C VAL A 147 -20.02 -12.99 -3.81
N LEU A 148 -18.93 -12.80 -3.08
CA LEU A 148 -18.85 -13.05 -1.65
C LEU A 148 -18.52 -11.74 -0.93
N VAL A 149 -19.24 -11.47 0.14
CA VAL A 149 -19.02 -10.28 0.99
C VAL A 149 -18.57 -10.72 2.37
N TYR A 150 -17.39 -10.29 2.75
CA TYR A 150 -16.79 -10.60 4.03
C TYR A 150 -16.70 -9.35 4.91
N GLY A 151 -17.02 -9.51 6.18
CA GLY A 151 -16.59 -8.52 7.18
C GLY A 151 -15.12 -8.72 7.53
N LEU A 152 -14.44 -7.67 7.96
CA LEU A 152 -13.02 -7.74 8.31
C LEU A 152 -12.71 -8.83 9.34
N GLN A 153 -13.61 -9.05 10.29
CA GLN A 153 -13.44 -10.06 11.34
C GLN A 153 -13.45 -11.51 10.82
N SER A 154 -14.01 -11.75 9.65
CA SER A 154 -14.06 -13.09 9.05
C SER A 154 -12.71 -13.63 8.62
N PHE A 155 -11.70 -12.75 8.52
CA PHE A 155 -10.33 -13.13 8.15
C PHE A 155 -9.46 -13.52 9.34
N PHE A 156 -9.98 -13.39 10.56
CA PHE A 156 -9.23 -13.69 11.78
C PHE A 156 -9.95 -14.75 12.59
N VAL A 157 -9.18 -15.73 13.05
CA VAL A 157 -9.67 -16.68 14.05
C VAL A 157 -9.44 -16.04 15.42
N THR A 158 -10.49 -15.70 16.13
CA THR A 158 -10.38 -15.35 17.53
C THR A 158 -10.31 -16.66 18.32
N ASP A 159 -9.19 -16.89 18.99
CA ASP A 159 -9.14 -17.95 20.01
C ASP A 159 -10.21 -17.58 21.04
N GLY A 160 -11.32 -18.35 21.01
CA GLY A 160 -12.35 -18.20 22.02
C GLY A 160 -11.76 -18.62 23.37
N ASP A 161 -11.90 -17.76 24.35
CA ASP A 161 -11.66 -18.12 25.74
C ASP A 161 -12.53 -19.36 26.07
N ASP A 162 -11.86 -20.52 26.25
CA ASP A 162 -12.44 -21.70 26.87
C ASP A 162 -12.57 -21.49 28.39
#